data_88d1d025ed8ba3b8d23b93abaedfd079
#
_entry.id   88d1d025ed8ba3b8d23b93abaedfd079
#
_cell.length_a   1.000
_cell.length_b   1.000
_cell.length_c   1.000
_cell.angle_alpha   90.00
_cell.angle_beta   90.00
_cell.angle_gamma   90.00
#
_symmetry.space_group_name_H-M   'P 1'
#
loop_
_entity.id
_entity.type
_entity.pdbx_description
1 polymer ?
#
loop_
_entity_poly.entity_id
_entity_poly.type
_entity_poly.pdbx_seq_one_letter_code
_entity_poly.pdbx_strand_id
1 'polypeptide(L)'
;MENLFAKKVPLYFETEESQLVLGDSFKILTKMEPESVDMIFADPPYFLSNDGITCQGGKMVSVNKGSWDKLSESGTSVEEKHKFNRKWIKLCKKVLKPNGTIWISGTLHNIYSIGMALEQEGFKIINNITWQKTNPPPNLACRCFTHSTETILWAKKNDKKSRHFFDYQKMKEMNGGKQMKDVWTG
;
A
#
# COMPACT_ATOMS: atom_id res chain seq x y z
N MET A 1 -8.55 23.80 -5.60
CA MET A 1 -8.71 22.34 -5.36
C MET A 1 -10.16 22.02 -5.04
N GLU A 2 -10.73 20.95 -5.59
CA GLU A 2 -12.04 20.45 -5.14
C GLU A 2 -11.93 20.05 -3.68
N ASN A 3 -12.99 20.32 -2.91
CA ASN A 3 -13.00 19.96 -1.49
C ASN A 3 -13.15 18.44 -1.35
N LEU A 4 -12.05 17.76 -1.03
CA LEU A 4 -12.02 16.30 -0.87
C LEU A 4 -12.69 15.81 0.42
N PHE A 5 -13.05 16.71 1.33
CA PHE A 5 -13.58 16.37 2.65
C PHE A 5 -15.02 16.83 2.85
N ALA A 6 -15.89 15.88 3.19
CA ALA A 6 -17.27 16.15 3.62
C ALA A 6 -17.33 16.92 4.96
N LYS A 7 -16.27 16.82 5.77
CA LYS A 7 -16.16 17.46 7.09
C LYS A 7 -14.77 18.08 7.25
N LYS A 8 -14.69 19.19 7.97
CA LYS A 8 -13.41 19.87 8.22
C LYS A 8 -12.38 18.93 8.84
N VAL A 9 -11.19 18.89 8.22
CA VAL A 9 -10.03 18.12 8.68
C VAL A 9 -8.90 19.12 8.92
N PRO A 10 -8.17 19.07 10.05
CA PRO A 10 -7.04 19.95 10.27
C PRO A 10 -5.92 19.56 9.30
N LEU A 11 -5.50 20.51 8.47
CA LEU A 11 -4.37 20.34 7.57
C LEU A 11 -3.09 20.60 8.36
N TYR A 12 -2.07 19.75 8.16
CA TYR A 12 -0.72 19.96 8.69
C TYR A 12 0.07 20.91 7.78
N PHE A 13 -0.12 20.79 6.48
CA PHE A 13 0.54 21.61 5.48
C PHE A 13 -0.33 21.67 4.21
N GLU A 14 -0.32 22.80 3.49
CA GLU A 14 -1.07 23.00 2.27
C GLU A 14 -0.31 23.86 1.28
N THR A 15 -0.40 23.53 0.01
CA THR A 15 0.02 24.33 -1.15
C THR A 15 -1.15 24.43 -2.14
N GLU A 16 -0.93 25.09 -3.28
CA GLU A 16 -1.94 25.13 -4.36
C GLU A 16 -2.25 23.73 -4.92
N GLU A 17 -1.29 22.80 -4.86
CA GLU A 17 -1.38 21.47 -5.47
C GLU A 17 -1.47 20.31 -4.46
N SER A 18 -1.17 20.55 -3.18
CA SER A 18 -1.00 19.49 -2.19
C SER A 18 -1.59 19.83 -0.83
N GLN A 19 -2.22 18.85 -0.21
CA GLN A 19 -2.68 18.93 1.19
C GLN A 19 -2.09 17.77 1.99
N LEU A 20 -1.41 18.08 3.09
CA LEU A 20 -0.87 17.10 4.02
C LEU A 20 -1.72 17.08 5.30
N VAL A 21 -2.25 15.91 5.63
CA VAL A 21 -3.07 15.69 6.82
C VAL A 21 -2.37 14.73 7.76
N LEU A 22 -2.10 15.16 8.99
CA LEU A 22 -1.55 14.31 10.03
C LEU A 22 -2.68 13.75 10.91
N GLY A 23 -2.79 12.42 11.00
CA GLY A 23 -3.79 11.79 11.86
C GLY A 23 -4.06 10.33 11.55
N ASP A 24 -5.03 9.76 12.25
CA ASP A 24 -5.51 8.40 12.03
C ASP A 24 -6.22 8.31 10.68
N SER A 25 -5.65 7.54 9.76
CA SER A 25 -6.16 7.35 8.39
C SER A 25 -7.59 6.81 8.35
N PHE A 26 -8.01 5.96 9.29
CA PHE A 26 -9.38 5.48 9.37
C PHE A 26 -10.37 6.63 9.63
N LYS A 27 -10.01 7.53 10.56
CA LYS A 27 -10.84 8.70 10.88
C LYS A 27 -10.86 9.70 9.73
N ILE A 28 -9.72 9.87 9.04
CA ILE A 28 -9.59 10.79 7.89
C ILE A 28 -10.40 10.29 6.71
N LEU A 29 -10.22 9.04 6.30
CA LEU A 29 -10.96 8.43 5.18
C LEU A 29 -12.48 8.44 5.38
N THR A 30 -12.98 8.31 6.63
CA THR A 30 -14.43 8.41 6.89
C THR A 30 -14.99 9.81 6.64
N LYS A 31 -14.15 10.86 6.68
CA LYS A 31 -14.56 12.25 6.46
C LYS A 31 -14.40 12.69 4.99
N MET A 32 -13.78 11.87 4.17
CA MET A 32 -13.64 12.16 2.75
C MET A 32 -14.94 11.91 2.00
N GLU A 33 -15.17 12.71 0.95
CA GLU A 33 -16.29 12.51 0.04
C GLU A 33 -16.18 11.15 -0.67
N PRO A 34 -17.30 10.43 -0.83
CA PRO A 34 -17.31 9.23 -1.66
C PRO A 34 -16.92 9.56 -3.10
N GLU A 35 -16.19 8.63 -3.74
CA GLU A 35 -15.84 8.72 -5.16
C GLU A 35 -15.15 10.04 -5.56
N SER A 36 -14.31 10.56 -4.65
CA SER A 36 -13.58 11.83 -4.84
C SER A 36 -12.14 11.65 -5.31
N VAL A 37 -11.57 10.43 -5.22
CA VAL A 37 -10.14 10.16 -5.46
C VAL A 37 -9.94 9.33 -6.71
N ASP A 38 -9.06 9.77 -7.59
CA ASP A 38 -8.72 9.05 -8.85
C ASP A 38 -7.74 7.92 -8.63
N MET A 39 -6.76 8.10 -7.72
CA MET A 39 -5.74 7.11 -7.40
C MET A 39 -5.42 7.12 -5.91
N ILE A 40 -5.22 5.94 -5.36
CA ILE A 40 -4.68 5.76 -4.00
C ILE A 40 -3.35 5.03 -4.11
N PHE A 41 -2.29 5.58 -3.49
CA PHE A 41 -1.08 4.84 -3.18
C PHE A 41 -1.03 4.64 -1.67
N ALA A 42 -0.99 3.40 -1.21
CA ALA A 42 -1.00 3.06 0.22
C ALA A 42 0.25 2.28 0.59
N ASP A 43 0.90 2.72 1.66
CA ASP A 43 2.01 2.04 2.34
C ASP A 43 1.56 1.68 3.77
N PRO A 44 0.80 0.58 3.94
CA PRO A 44 0.24 0.20 5.23
C PRO A 44 1.28 -0.40 6.16
N PRO A 45 0.97 -0.57 7.47
CA PRO A 45 1.84 -1.29 8.40
C PRO A 45 2.17 -2.70 7.88
N TYR A 46 3.46 -3.08 7.96
CA TYR A 46 3.93 -4.39 7.51
C TYR A 46 3.92 -5.45 8.63
N PHE A 47 3.63 -5.02 9.87
CA PHE A 47 3.61 -5.87 11.07
C PHE A 47 4.95 -6.60 11.28
N LEU A 48 6.05 -5.86 11.15
CA LEU A 48 7.41 -6.36 11.31
C LEU A 48 7.92 -6.27 12.76
N SER A 49 7.22 -5.55 13.64
CA SER A 49 7.59 -5.32 15.02
C SER A 49 7.37 -6.58 15.86
N ASN A 50 8.36 -7.48 15.84
CA ASN A 50 8.35 -8.80 16.51
C ASN A 50 9.51 -8.97 17.49
N ASP A 51 10.09 -7.86 18.00
CA ASP A 51 11.23 -7.81 18.91
C ASP A 51 12.53 -8.40 18.32
N GLY A 52 12.58 -8.58 17.00
CA GLY A 52 13.76 -9.04 16.28
C GLY A 52 14.77 -7.94 16.00
N ILE A 53 15.87 -8.31 15.37
CA ILE A 53 16.95 -7.43 14.94
C ILE A 53 17.20 -7.56 13.44
N THR A 54 17.66 -6.47 12.83
CA THR A 54 18.07 -6.42 11.42
C THR A 54 19.37 -5.64 11.29
N CYS A 55 19.96 -5.64 10.11
CA CYS A 55 21.14 -4.85 9.79
C CYS A 55 20.74 -3.64 8.95
N GLN A 56 21.14 -2.43 9.37
CA GLN A 56 20.96 -1.20 8.61
C GLN A 56 22.28 -0.42 8.60
N GLY A 57 22.81 -0.17 7.41
CA GLY A 57 24.10 0.52 7.26
C GLY A 57 25.25 -0.16 7.99
N GLY A 58 25.29 -1.50 8.04
CA GLY A 58 26.30 -2.27 8.76
C GLY A 58 26.13 -2.35 10.29
N LYS A 59 25.06 -1.75 10.84
CA LYS A 59 24.76 -1.77 12.29
C LYS A 59 23.54 -2.65 12.58
N MET A 60 23.59 -3.38 13.68
CA MET A 60 22.46 -4.13 14.23
C MET A 60 21.46 -3.15 14.83
N VAL A 61 20.21 -3.19 14.35
CA VAL A 61 19.12 -2.33 14.84
C VAL A 61 17.87 -3.16 15.13
N SER A 62 17.03 -2.68 16.06
CA SER A 62 15.73 -3.29 16.31
C SER A 62 14.81 -3.15 15.09
N VAL A 63 14.01 -4.17 14.80
CA VAL A 63 12.96 -4.12 13.77
C VAL A 63 11.70 -3.40 14.27
N ASN A 64 11.59 -3.09 15.57
CA ASN A 64 10.41 -2.46 16.11
C ASN A 64 10.23 -1.04 15.56
N LYS A 65 9.07 -0.79 14.93
CA LYS A 65 8.70 0.48 14.30
C LYS A 65 7.79 1.36 15.17
N GLY A 66 7.28 0.80 16.27
CA GLY A 66 6.35 1.48 17.18
C GLY A 66 5.04 0.71 17.36
N SER A 67 4.18 1.22 18.25
CA SER A 67 2.90 0.59 18.57
C SER A 67 1.93 0.48 17.38
N TRP A 68 2.06 1.35 16.39
CA TRP A 68 1.24 1.33 15.17
C TRP A 68 1.51 0.11 14.27
N ASP A 69 2.66 -0.54 14.40
CA ASP A 69 3.04 -1.75 13.65
C ASP A 69 2.74 -3.04 14.44
N LYS A 70 2.04 -2.93 15.57
CA LYS A 70 1.50 -4.05 16.37
C LYS A 70 0.02 -3.80 16.64
N LEU A 71 -0.84 -4.79 16.42
CA LEU A 71 -2.28 -4.68 16.71
C LEU A 71 -2.63 -5.06 18.15
N SER A 72 -1.75 -5.82 18.83
CA SER A 72 -1.87 -6.19 20.23
C SER A 72 -0.50 -6.31 20.89
N GLU A 73 -0.46 -6.28 22.25
CA GLU A 73 0.77 -6.45 23.02
C GLU A 73 1.37 -7.86 22.85
N SER A 74 0.54 -8.87 22.64
CA SER A 74 0.95 -10.26 22.41
C SER A 74 1.40 -10.54 20.96
N GLY A 75 1.44 -9.51 20.10
CA GLY A 75 1.72 -9.62 18.67
C GLY A 75 0.44 -9.50 17.83
N THR A 76 0.58 -9.65 16.52
CA THR A 76 -0.54 -9.52 15.57
C THR A 76 -0.92 -10.88 15.03
N SER A 77 -2.10 -11.40 15.37
CA SER A 77 -2.61 -12.63 14.79
C SER A 77 -2.94 -12.47 13.29
N VAL A 78 -3.05 -13.59 12.58
CA VAL A 78 -3.44 -13.58 11.15
C VAL A 78 -4.83 -12.99 10.96
N GLU A 79 -5.76 -13.31 11.86
CA GLU A 79 -7.14 -12.85 11.84
C GLU A 79 -7.23 -11.35 12.10
N GLU A 80 -6.51 -10.84 13.10
CA GLU A 80 -6.46 -9.40 13.42
C GLU A 80 -5.88 -8.60 12.26
N LYS A 81 -4.77 -9.06 11.68
CA LYS A 81 -4.14 -8.48 10.50
C LYS A 81 -5.14 -8.41 9.33
N HIS A 82 -5.81 -9.52 9.06
CA HIS A 82 -6.76 -9.59 7.97
C HIS A 82 -7.97 -8.67 8.18
N LYS A 83 -8.52 -8.64 9.40
CA LYS A 83 -9.60 -7.73 9.79
C LYS A 83 -9.19 -6.26 9.65
N PHE A 84 -7.96 -5.92 10.06
CA PHE A 84 -7.39 -4.59 9.88
C PHE A 84 -7.33 -4.21 8.40
N ASN A 85 -6.75 -5.11 7.55
CA ASN A 85 -6.61 -4.87 6.12
C ASN A 85 -7.96 -4.68 5.43
N ARG A 86 -8.94 -5.51 5.72
CA ARG A 86 -10.29 -5.36 5.18
C ARG A 86 -10.92 -4.02 5.53
N LYS A 87 -10.73 -3.56 6.78
CA LYS A 87 -11.34 -2.33 7.28
C LYS A 87 -10.85 -1.10 6.50
N TRP A 88 -9.54 -0.91 6.35
CA TRP A 88 -9.04 0.25 5.63
C TRP A 88 -9.24 0.16 4.11
N ILE A 89 -9.14 -1.04 3.51
CA ILE A 89 -9.42 -1.26 2.09
C ILE A 89 -10.88 -0.92 1.75
N LYS A 90 -11.82 -1.27 2.63
CA LYS A 90 -13.23 -0.89 2.48
C LYS A 90 -13.42 0.63 2.48
N LEU A 91 -12.69 1.36 3.32
CA LEU A 91 -12.71 2.83 3.33
C LEU A 91 -12.11 3.41 2.05
N CYS A 92 -10.99 2.86 1.58
CA CYS A 92 -10.40 3.23 0.30
C CYS A 92 -11.38 3.02 -0.86
N LYS A 93 -12.11 1.90 -0.87
CA LYS A 93 -13.13 1.65 -1.91
C LYS A 93 -14.22 2.70 -1.93
N LYS A 94 -14.65 3.20 -0.75
CA LYS A 94 -15.66 4.25 -0.63
C LYS A 94 -15.21 5.53 -1.32
N VAL A 95 -13.98 5.97 -1.07
CA VAL A 95 -13.47 7.27 -1.56
C VAL A 95 -12.93 7.21 -2.99
N LEU A 96 -12.57 6.03 -3.48
CA LEU A 96 -12.06 5.84 -4.83
C LEU A 96 -13.18 6.00 -5.86
N LYS A 97 -12.94 6.78 -6.92
CA LYS A 97 -13.88 6.92 -8.06
C LYS A 97 -14.13 5.56 -8.76
N PRO A 98 -15.21 5.40 -9.52
CA PRO A 98 -15.50 4.14 -10.25
C PRO A 98 -14.36 3.67 -11.14
N ASN A 99 -13.68 4.59 -11.84
CA ASN A 99 -12.54 4.31 -12.72
C ASN A 99 -11.18 4.46 -12.04
N GLY A 100 -11.16 4.77 -10.76
CA GLY A 100 -9.94 4.95 -9.98
C GLY A 100 -9.20 3.63 -9.72
N THR A 101 -7.92 3.75 -9.37
CA THR A 101 -7.05 2.61 -9.05
C THR A 101 -6.42 2.75 -7.68
N ILE A 102 -6.12 1.62 -7.07
CA ILE A 102 -5.38 1.55 -5.81
C ILE A 102 -4.09 0.76 -6.00
N TRP A 103 -3.01 1.29 -5.44
CA TRP A 103 -1.67 0.73 -5.44
C TRP A 103 -1.25 0.53 -3.99
N ILE A 104 -0.84 -0.66 -3.62
CA ILE A 104 -0.54 -1.01 -2.23
C ILE A 104 0.81 -1.69 -2.17
N SER A 105 1.78 -1.06 -1.49
CA SER A 105 3.07 -1.67 -1.21
C SER A 105 2.98 -2.64 -0.03
N GLY A 106 3.84 -3.64 -0.03
CA GLY A 106 3.91 -4.58 1.08
C GLY A 106 5.00 -5.63 0.93
N THR A 107 5.32 -6.26 2.04
CA THR A 107 6.22 -7.41 2.10
C THR A 107 5.43 -8.71 2.26
N LEU A 108 6.13 -9.85 2.19
CA LEU A 108 5.54 -11.18 2.40
C LEU A 108 4.73 -11.29 3.71
N HIS A 109 5.03 -10.47 4.72
CA HIS A 109 4.37 -10.53 6.04
C HIS A 109 2.92 -10.02 6.02
N ASN A 110 2.56 -9.19 5.03
CA ASN A 110 1.23 -8.59 4.95
C ASN A 110 0.55 -8.70 3.58
N ILE A 111 1.32 -8.81 2.48
CA ILE A 111 0.78 -8.66 1.12
C ILE A 111 -0.27 -9.73 0.75
N TYR A 112 -0.14 -10.95 1.24
CA TYR A 112 -1.11 -12.01 0.98
C TYR A 112 -2.46 -11.73 1.63
N SER A 113 -2.44 -11.20 2.86
CA SER A 113 -3.66 -10.75 3.54
C SER A 113 -4.30 -9.55 2.83
N ILE A 114 -3.49 -8.62 2.30
CA ILE A 114 -3.95 -7.48 1.52
C ILE A 114 -4.60 -7.95 0.21
N GLY A 115 -3.97 -8.87 -0.51
CA GLY A 115 -4.52 -9.42 -1.75
C GLY A 115 -5.88 -10.09 -1.55
N MET A 116 -6.00 -10.93 -0.52
CA MET A 116 -7.27 -11.56 -0.15
C MET A 116 -8.32 -10.51 0.26
N ALA A 117 -7.93 -9.50 1.04
CA ALA A 117 -8.83 -8.43 1.47
C ALA A 117 -9.33 -7.59 0.30
N LEU A 118 -8.47 -7.29 -0.70
CA LEU A 118 -8.87 -6.60 -1.92
C LEU A 118 -9.99 -7.35 -2.65
N GLU A 119 -9.83 -8.65 -2.88
CA GLU A 119 -10.84 -9.46 -3.57
C GLU A 119 -12.14 -9.54 -2.78
N GLN A 120 -12.07 -9.75 -1.46
CA GLN A 120 -13.24 -9.81 -0.57
C GLN A 120 -13.98 -8.47 -0.49
N GLU A 121 -13.27 -7.34 -0.54
CA GLU A 121 -13.90 -6.02 -0.59
C GLU A 121 -14.31 -5.62 -2.02
N GLY A 122 -14.22 -6.53 -3.00
CA GLY A 122 -14.72 -6.34 -4.36
C GLY A 122 -13.82 -5.46 -5.23
N PHE A 123 -12.52 -5.62 -5.10
CA PHE A 123 -11.53 -5.17 -6.07
C PHE A 123 -11.14 -6.31 -7.01
N LYS A 124 -10.63 -5.95 -8.17
CA LYS A 124 -9.92 -6.82 -9.10
C LYS A 124 -8.46 -6.42 -9.13
N ILE A 125 -7.58 -7.33 -8.78
CA ILE A 125 -6.13 -7.14 -8.92
C ILE A 125 -5.79 -7.16 -10.42
N ILE A 126 -5.07 -6.14 -10.89
CA ILE A 126 -4.63 -5.96 -12.27
C ILE A 126 -3.24 -6.56 -12.44
N ASN A 127 -2.29 -6.12 -11.59
CA ASN A 127 -0.93 -6.63 -11.56
C ASN A 127 -0.43 -6.85 -10.12
N ASN A 128 0.43 -7.83 -10.01
CA ASN A 128 1.34 -8.03 -8.88
C ASN A 128 2.74 -7.59 -9.35
N ILE A 129 3.15 -6.37 -8.97
CA ILE A 129 4.42 -5.81 -9.37
C ILE A 129 5.47 -6.23 -8.34
N THR A 130 6.57 -6.80 -8.82
CA THR A 130 7.73 -7.14 -7.99
C THR A 130 8.74 -6.02 -8.10
N TRP A 131 8.96 -5.30 -6.99
CA TRP A 131 10.03 -4.32 -6.89
C TRP A 131 11.29 -4.98 -6.32
N GLN A 132 12.29 -5.16 -7.18
CA GLN A 132 13.59 -5.73 -6.82
C GLN A 132 14.52 -4.64 -6.28
N LYS A 133 14.95 -4.80 -5.04
CA LYS A 133 15.91 -3.90 -4.37
C LYS A 133 17.33 -4.20 -4.87
N THR A 134 18.08 -3.17 -5.21
CA THR A 134 19.49 -3.30 -5.63
C THR A 134 20.44 -3.57 -4.46
N ASN A 135 20.07 -3.16 -3.24
CA ASN A 135 20.89 -3.34 -2.04
C ASN A 135 20.04 -3.82 -0.85
N PRO A 136 19.53 -5.07 -0.87
CA PRO A 136 18.72 -5.60 0.21
C PRO A 136 19.59 -5.88 1.45
N PRO A 137 19.05 -5.72 2.68
CA PRO A 137 19.75 -6.11 3.90
C PRO A 137 20.00 -7.62 3.91
N PRO A 138 21.17 -8.07 4.43
CA PRO A 138 21.51 -9.48 4.47
C PRO A 138 20.58 -10.27 5.40
N ASN A 139 20.37 -11.56 5.09
CA ASN A 139 19.68 -12.48 5.99
C ASN A 139 20.67 -12.98 7.07
N LEU A 140 20.57 -12.39 8.26
CA LEU A 140 21.48 -12.68 9.38
C LEU A 140 21.33 -14.12 9.90
N ALA A 141 20.16 -14.73 9.80
CA ALA A 141 19.90 -16.08 10.27
C ALA A 141 20.46 -17.16 9.32
N CYS A 142 20.76 -16.84 8.08
CA CYS A 142 21.26 -17.76 7.04
C CYS A 142 20.40 -19.02 6.84
N ARG A 143 19.08 -18.93 7.10
CA ARG A 143 18.13 -20.07 7.03
C ARG A 143 17.09 -19.96 5.93
N CYS A 144 17.10 -18.87 5.18
CA CYS A 144 16.24 -18.64 4.02
C CYS A 144 16.96 -17.74 3.02
N PHE A 145 16.38 -17.54 1.86
CA PHE A 145 16.89 -16.58 0.89
C PHE A 145 16.79 -15.14 1.44
N THR A 146 17.70 -14.28 1.01
CA THR A 146 17.65 -12.84 1.32
C THR A 146 16.39 -12.22 0.70
N HIS A 147 15.63 -11.48 1.50
CA HIS A 147 14.44 -10.77 1.04
C HIS A 147 14.84 -9.55 0.22
N SER A 148 14.97 -9.74 -1.08
CA SER A 148 15.43 -8.72 -2.03
C SER A 148 14.31 -8.04 -2.80
N THR A 149 13.05 -8.35 -2.47
CA THR A 149 11.91 -7.80 -3.18
C THR A 149 10.83 -7.26 -2.23
N GLU A 150 10.09 -6.27 -2.71
CA GLU A 150 8.77 -5.89 -2.18
C GLU A 150 7.72 -6.09 -3.27
N THR A 151 6.47 -6.15 -2.88
CA THR A 151 5.34 -6.33 -3.79
C THR A 151 4.49 -5.08 -3.80
N ILE A 152 4.06 -4.66 -5.00
CA ILE A 152 3.05 -3.62 -5.15
C ILE A 152 1.85 -4.24 -5.85
N LEU A 153 0.72 -4.32 -5.17
CA LEU A 153 -0.55 -4.75 -5.78
C LEU A 153 -1.24 -3.55 -6.41
N TRP A 154 -1.47 -3.63 -7.72
CA TRP A 154 -2.27 -2.67 -8.46
C TRP A 154 -3.66 -3.24 -8.70
N ALA A 155 -4.70 -2.55 -8.23
CA ALA A 155 -6.07 -3.02 -8.31
C ALA A 155 -7.05 -1.90 -8.67
N LYS A 156 -8.25 -2.29 -9.12
CA LYS A 156 -9.39 -1.42 -9.41
C LYS A 156 -10.67 -2.00 -8.82
N LYS A 157 -11.75 -1.22 -8.74
CA LYS A 157 -13.07 -1.77 -8.39
C LYS A 157 -13.47 -2.88 -9.38
N ASN A 158 -13.97 -4.01 -8.85
CA ASN A 158 -14.43 -5.14 -9.67
C ASN A 158 -15.83 -4.87 -10.23
N ASP A 159 -15.91 -3.87 -11.10
CA ASP A 159 -17.12 -3.50 -11.84
C ASP A 159 -16.85 -3.66 -13.34
N LYS A 160 -17.79 -4.31 -14.06
CA LYS A 160 -17.71 -4.50 -15.51
C LYS A 160 -17.66 -3.17 -16.28
N LYS A 161 -18.24 -2.11 -15.73
CA LYS A 161 -18.23 -0.76 -16.32
C LYS A 161 -16.98 0.04 -15.98
N SER A 162 -16.20 -0.36 -14.95
CA SER A 162 -14.97 0.33 -14.55
C SER A 162 -13.91 0.25 -15.64
N ARG A 163 -13.45 1.40 -16.09
CA ARG A 163 -12.37 1.57 -17.10
C ARG A 163 -11.27 2.41 -16.47
N HIS A 164 -10.25 1.74 -15.89
CA HIS A 164 -9.10 2.46 -15.39
C HIS A 164 -8.27 3.03 -16.55
N PHE A 165 -7.62 4.17 -16.29
CA PHE A 165 -6.69 4.76 -17.23
C PHE A 165 -5.34 4.03 -17.17
N PHE A 166 -4.77 3.72 -18.33
CA PHE A 166 -3.41 3.22 -18.48
C PHE A 166 -2.85 3.73 -19.82
N ASP A 167 -1.84 4.61 -19.75
CA ASP A 167 -1.19 5.14 -20.92
C ASP A 167 -0.15 4.13 -21.46
N TYR A 168 -0.64 3.18 -22.24
CA TYR A 168 0.17 2.13 -22.81
C TYR A 168 1.31 2.66 -23.68
N GLN A 169 1.06 3.68 -24.49
CA GLN A 169 2.07 4.24 -25.39
C GLN A 169 3.19 4.92 -24.62
N LYS A 170 2.84 5.74 -23.63
CA LYS A 170 3.80 6.39 -22.75
C LYS A 170 4.66 5.38 -22.00
N MET A 171 4.04 4.33 -21.47
CA MET A 171 4.78 3.26 -20.76
C MET A 171 5.73 2.51 -21.70
N LYS A 172 5.34 2.28 -22.96
CA LYS A 172 6.24 1.71 -23.98
C LYS A 172 7.43 2.63 -24.29
N GLU A 173 7.17 3.93 -24.49
CA GLU A 173 8.24 4.91 -24.73
C GLU A 173 9.27 4.91 -23.60
N MET A 174 8.81 4.97 -22.34
CA MET A 174 9.66 4.92 -21.16
C MET A 174 10.48 3.63 -21.04
N ASN A 175 10.03 2.53 -21.64
CA ASN A 175 10.72 1.25 -21.66
C ASN A 175 11.40 0.94 -23.02
N GLY A 176 11.92 1.96 -23.69
CA GLY A 176 12.68 1.81 -24.92
C GLY A 176 11.90 1.17 -26.08
N GLY A 177 10.60 1.49 -26.21
CA GLY A 177 9.72 0.99 -27.25
C GLY A 177 9.12 -0.41 -27.00
N LYS A 178 9.42 -1.04 -25.85
CA LYS A 178 8.91 -2.37 -25.45
C LYS A 178 7.84 -2.25 -24.38
N GLN A 179 6.95 -3.24 -24.26
CA GLN A 179 5.99 -3.30 -23.18
C GLN A 179 6.69 -3.26 -21.80
N MET A 180 6.19 -2.40 -20.91
CA MET A 180 6.62 -2.40 -19.52
C MET A 180 6.22 -3.72 -18.85
N LYS A 181 7.14 -4.28 -18.09
CA LYS A 181 6.92 -5.51 -17.31
C LYS A 181 6.60 -5.16 -15.86
N ASP A 182 6.12 -6.16 -15.14
CA ASP A 182 5.74 -6.09 -13.73
C ASP A 182 6.90 -6.44 -12.77
N VAL A 183 8.13 -6.49 -13.27
CA VAL A 183 9.35 -6.55 -12.46
C VAL A 183 10.10 -5.24 -12.63
N TRP A 184 10.24 -4.50 -11.52
CA TRP A 184 10.90 -3.21 -11.48
C TRP A 184 12.17 -3.29 -10.63
N THR A 185 13.24 -2.65 -11.05
CA THR A 185 14.52 -2.59 -10.35
C THR A 185 14.81 -1.16 -9.94
N GLY A 186 15.18 -0.92 -8.67
CA GLY A 186 15.49 0.40 -8.14
C GLY A 186 16.24 0.35 -6.81
#